data_fa9b8e4c4ab241123207714ef04c9a2f
#
_entry.id   fa9b8e4c4ab241123207714ef04c9a2f
#
_cell.length_a   1.000
_cell.length_b   1.000
_cell.length_c   1.000
_cell.angle_alpha   90.00
_cell.angle_beta   90.00
_cell.angle_gamma   90.00
#
_symmetry.space_group_name_H-M   'P 1'
#
loop_
_entity.id
_entity.type
_entity.pdbx_description
1 polymer ?
#
loop_
_entity_poly.entity_id
_entity_poly.type
_entity_poly.pdbx_seq_one_letter_code
_entity_poly.pdbx_strand_id
1 'polypeptide(L)'
;TGGIVCPFNMTIAFAENANANGVQFHFNTEVTNIYRKPDTEENILSDRTVWKIETTKGIFEADCIINAAGVYADKFHNMVSEKKIHITPRKGEYCLLDKTAGNHVSRTIFALPGKFGKGVLVTPTVHGNLLIGPTATDIGDKEGINTTHDGLEQVLTKSSNSVKNIPTRQIITSFAGLRAHEDGDDFIIGETEKDFIDCAGIESPGLSSAPAIGEMVADILKKKYALREKEDFISIRKGIADLNSMTIEERNEYIRRNPAYGNIICRCEMVSEGEIIDAIKRPIGARSLDGVKRRTRAGMGRCQAGFCSPRTMEILVRELGTPIEYITKSGGTSRIIVG
;
A
#
# COMPACT_ATOMS: atom_id res chain seq x y z
N THR A 1 11.96 3.81 -21.38
CA THR A 1 11.23 5.02 -20.94
C THR A 1 10.74 4.80 -19.51
N GLY A 2 11.11 5.71 -18.57
CA GLY A 2 10.63 5.67 -17.21
C GLY A 2 9.23 6.27 -17.07
N GLY A 3 8.54 5.96 -15.95
CA GLY A 3 7.23 6.48 -15.62
C GLY A 3 7.05 6.67 -14.13
N ILE A 4 5.92 7.24 -13.76
CA ILE A 4 5.48 7.37 -12.36
C ILE A 4 4.10 6.73 -12.20
N VAL A 5 3.83 6.19 -11.03
CA VAL A 5 2.56 5.54 -10.69
C VAL A 5 2.14 5.93 -9.28
N CYS A 6 0.84 5.99 -9.02
CA CYS A 6 0.33 6.13 -7.66
C CYS A 6 0.39 4.77 -6.94
N PRO A 7 1.20 4.60 -5.89
CA PRO A 7 1.33 3.33 -5.18
C PRO A 7 0.02 2.88 -4.54
N PHE A 8 -0.76 3.79 -3.99
CA PHE A 8 -2.06 3.47 -3.38
C PHE A 8 -3.04 2.92 -4.41
N ASN A 9 -3.19 3.59 -5.55
CA ASN A 9 -4.13 3.17 -6.58
C ASN A 9 -3.74 1.81 -7.16
N MET A 10 -2.45 1.58 -7.40
CA MET A 10 -1.96 0.29 -7.92
C MET A 10 -2.23 -0.84 -6.94
N THR A 11 -1.84 -0.69 -5.67
CA THR A 11 -2.04 -1.72 -4.62
C THR A 11 -3.52 -2.03 -4.41
N ILE A 12 -4.37 -0.99 -4.31
CA ILE A 12 -5.80 -1.16 -4.12
C ILE A 12 -6.43 -1.82 -5.35
N ALA A 13 -5.98 -1.46 -6.56
CA ALA A 13 -6.48 -2.07 -7.79
C ALA A 13 -6.21 -3.57 -7.86
N PHE A 14 -5.01 -4.02 -7.52
CA PHE A 14 -4.69 -5.45 -7.45
C PHE A 14 -5.54 -6.17 -6.40
N ALA A 15 -5.66 -5.60 -5.20
CA ALA A 15 -6.46 -6.20 -4.13
C ALA A 15 -7.94 -6.31 -4.51
N GLU A 16 -8.52 -5.26 -5.08
CA GLU A 16 -9.93 -5.27 -5.52
C GLU A 16 -10.14 -6.24 -6.69
N ASN A 17 -9.20 -6.35 -7.63
CA ASN A 17 -9.30 -7.32 -8.71
C ASN A 17 -9.18 -8.76 -8.18
N ALA A 18 -8.26 -9.03 -7.27
CA ALA A 18 -8.14 -10.32 -6.60
C ALA A 18 -9.45 -10.69 -5.87
N ASN A 19 -10.04 -9.74 -5.14
CA ASN A 19 -11.31 -9.96 -4.45
C ASN A 19 -12.47 -10.23 -5.42
N ALA A 20 -12.55 -9.50 -6.55
CA ALA A 20 -13.55 -9.75 -7.59
C ALA A 20 -13.43 -11.17 -8.19
N ASN A 21 -12.25 -11.75 -8.13
CA ASN A 21 -11.95 -13.11 -8.58
C ASN A 21 -11.99 -14.16 -7.46
N GLY A 22 -12.56 -13.83 -6.29
CA GLY A 22 -12.86 -14.78 -5.21
C GLY A 22 -11.82 -14.85 -4.09
N VAL A 23 -10.75 -14.04 -4.13
CA VAL A 23 -9.78 -13.97 -3.02
C VAL A 23 -10.45 -13.34 -1.79
N GLN A 24 -10.36 -14.00 -0.65
CA GLN A 24 -10.87 -13.51 0.63
C GLN A 24 -9.80 -12.69 1.36
N PHE A 25 -10.20 -11.56 1.92
CA PHE A 25 -9.35 -10.68 2.72
C PHE A 25 -9.78 -10.72 4.19
N HIS A 26 -8.88 -11.15 5.06
CA HIS A 26 -9.10 -11.18 6.51
C HIS A 26 -8.35 -10.03 7.17
N PHE A 27 -8.98 -8.84 7.21
CA PHE A 27 -8.40 -7.66 7.84
C PHE A 27 -8.40 -7.76 9.38
N ASN A 28 -7.48 -7.03 10.03
CA ASN A 28 -7.29 -7.05 11.49
C ASN A 28 -7.12 -8.48 12.02
N THR A 29 -6.39 -9.30 11.27
CA THR A 29 -6.13 -10.71 11.57
C THR A 29 -4.62 -10.92 11.51
N GLU A 30 -3.97 -10.81 12.65
CA GLU A 30 -2.52 -10.98 12.75
C GLU A 30 -2.19 -12.48 12.81
N VAL A 31 -1.23 -12.90 11.98
CA VAL A 31 -0.64 -14.23 12.05
C VAL A 31 0.34 -14.25 13.22
N THR A 32 0.12 -15.16 14.16
CA THR A 32 0.94 -15.30 15.36
C THR A 32 1.91 -16.47 15.28
N ASN A 33 1.52 -17.54 14.59
CA ASN A 33 2.36 -18.73 14.44
C ASN A 33 2.04 -19.47 13.12
N ILE A 34 3.04 -20.18 12.58
CA ILE A 34 2.90 -21.05 11.41
C ILE A 34 3.65 -22.35 11.69
N TYR A 35 3.00 -23.49 11.46
CA TYR A 35 3.63 -24.80 11.61
C TYR A 35 2.98 -25.83 10.69
N ARG A 36 3.71 -26.90 10.39
CA ARG A 36 3.17 -28.04 9.65
C ARG A 36 2.33 -28.91 10.58
N LYS A 37 1.18 -29.33 10.11
CA LYS A 37 0.40 -30.38 10.77
C LYS A 37 1.22 -31.66 10.80
N PRO A 38 1.23 -32.43 11.90
CA PRO A 38 1.86 -33.74 11.92
C PRO A 38 1.37 -34.61 10.77
N ASP A 39 2.29 -35.34 10.15
CA ASP A 39 1.97 -36.25 9.06
C ASP A 39 0.99 -37.33 9.54
N THR A 40 -0.14 -37.45 8.90
CA THR A 40 -1.09 -38.55 9.06
C THR A 40 -0.85 -39.56 7.92
N GLU A 41 -1.26 -40.82 8.09
CA GLU A 41 -1.15 -41.82 7.02
C GLU A 41 -1.76 -41.33 5.71
N GLU A 42 -2.88 -40.63 5.76
CA GLU A 42 -3.57 -40.04 4.60
C GLU A 42 -2.73 -38.95 3.93
N ASN A 43 -2.09 -38.09 4.71
CA ASN A 43 -1.23 -37.01 4.21
C ASN A 43 0.08 -37.56 3.61
N ILE A 44 0.65 -38.61 4.20
CA ILE A 44 1.84 -39.29 3.70
C ILE A 44 1.54 -39.95 2.34
N LEU A 45 0.41 -40.65 2.24
CA LEU A 45 0.01 -41.34 1.01
C LEU A 45 -0.32 -40.35 -0.14
N SER A 46 -0.83 -39.18 0.18
CA SER A 46 -1.18 -38.14 -0.80
C SER A 46 -0.05 -37.16 -1.09
N ASP A 47 1.10 -37.27 -0.44
CA ASP A 47 2.21 -36.27 -0.45
C ASP A 47 1.76 -34.83 -0.18
N ARG A 48 0.66 -34.69 0.57
CA ARG A 48 0.01 -33.41 0.86
C ARG A 48 0.57 -32.79 2.12
N THR A 49 1.07 -31.56 2.03
CA THR A 49 1.40 -30.74 3.18
C THR A 49 0.16 -30.00 3.63
N VAL A 50 -0.10 -29.99 4.94
CA VAL A 50 -1.14 -29.15 5.54
C VAL A 50 -0.48 -28.22 6.53
N TRP A 51 -0.51 -26.93 6.20
CA TRP A 51 -0.03 -25.85 7.07
C TRP A 51 -1.14 -25.39 8.01
N LYS A 52 -0.78 -25.14 9.27
CA LYS A 52 -1.63 -24.44 10.24
C LYS A 52 -1.10 -23.03 10.45
N ILE A 53 -2.00 -22.07 10.36
CA ILE A 53 -1.74 -20.66 10.51
C ILE A 53 -2.58 -20.17 11.71
N GLU A 54 -1.93 -19.96 12.85
CA GLU A 54 -2.58 -19.38 14.02
C GLU A 54 -2.67 -17.87 13.87
N THR A 55 -3.82 -17.34 14.18
CA THR A 55 -4.08 -15.90 14.07
C THR A 55 -4.83 -15.39 15.30
N THR A 56 -4.90 -14.08 15.46
CA THR A 56 -5.70 -13.41 16.49
C THR A 56 -7.22 -13.67 16.38
N LYS A 57 -7.67 -14.29 15.27
CA LYS A 57 -9.10 -14.59 15.02
C LYS A 57 -9.40 -16.07 14.77
N GLY A 58 -8.47 -16.95 15.09
CA GLY A 58 -8.64 -18.38 14.92
C GLY A 58 -7.53 -19.02 14.09
N ILE A 59 -7.71 -20.28 13.75
CA ILE A 59 -6.73 -21.08 13.02
C ILE A 59 -7.22 -21.29 11.59
N PHE A 60 -6.34 -21.09 10.64
CA PHE A 60 -6.56 -21.43 9.23
C PHE A 60 -5.71 -22.64 8.84
N GLU A 61 -6.20 -23.40 7.88
CA GLU A 61 -5.44 -24.48 7.24
C GLU A 61 -5.23 -24.14 5.76
N ALA A 62 -4.05 -24.48 5.23
CA ALA A 62 -3.71 -24.24 3.83
C ALA A 62 -2.79 -25.32 3.30
N ASP A 63 -2.92 -25.63 2.01
CA ASP A 63 -2.03 -26.55 1.29
C ASP A 63 -0.69 -25.89 0.95
N CYS A 64 -0.69 -24.56 0.78
CA CYS A 64 0.50 -23.77 0.48
C CYS A 64 0.39 -22.37 1.13
N ILE A 65 1.53 -21.86 1.59
CA ILE A 65 1.65 -20.51 2.12
C ILE A 65 2.54 -19.68 1.20
N ILE A 66 2.13 -18.42 0.95
CA ILE A 66 2.96 -17.41 0.32
C ILE A 66 3.23 -16.33 1.36
N ASN A 67 4.47 -16.22 1.80
CA ASN A 67 4.92 -15.23 2.76
C ASN A 67 5.30 -13.93 2.03
N ALA A 68 4.43 -12.95 2.07
CA ALA A 68 4.66 -11.61 1.50
C ALA A 68 4.52 -10.52 2.60
N ALA A 69 5.08 -10.79 3.79
CA ALA A 69 4.88 -9.99 4.99
C ALA A 69 5.80 -8.76 5.10
N GLY A 70 6.50 -8.36 4.03
CA GLY A 70 7.34 -7.16 3.99
C GLY A 70 8.44 -7.20 5.05
N VAL A 71 8.52 -6.18 5.90
CA VAL A 71 9.55 -6.11 6.97
C VAL A 71 9.44 -7.23 8.01
N TYR A 72 8.34 -7.98 8.03
CA TYR A 72 8.12 -9.12 8.91
C TYR A 72 8.28 -10.47 8.22
N ALA A 73 8.70 -10.53 6.95
CA ALA A 73 8.81 -11.80 6.24
C ALA A 73 9.83 -12.74 6.88
N ASP A 74 10.90 -12.22 7.48
CA ASP A 74 11.88 -12.99 8.25
C ASP A 74 11.26 -13.67 9.48
N LYS A 75 10.31 -13.01 10.17
CA LYS A 75 9.60 -13.58 11.31
C LYS A 75 8.92 -14.90 10.92
N PHE A 76 8.20 -14.90 9.81
CA PHE A 76 7.43 -16.08 9.38
C PHE A 76 8.31 -17.13 8.70
N HIS A 77 9.28 -16.72 7.90
CA HIS A 77 10.28 -17.64 7.35
C HIS A 77 11.00 -18.38 8.46
N ASN A 78 11.43 -17.66 9.49
CA ASN A 78 12.21 -18.23 10.60
C ASN A 78 11.39 -19.14 11.52
N MET A 79 10.06 -19.16 11.43
CA MET A 79 9.22 -20.14 12.13
C MET A 79 9.30 -21.53 11.49
N VAL A 80 9.51 -21.60 10.17
CA VAL A 80 9.33 -22.82 9.38
C VAL A 80 10.63 -23.36 8.79
N SER A 81 11.64 -22.54 8.56
CA SER A 81 12.91 -22.93 7.94
C SER A 81 14.07 -23.01 8.98
N GLU A 82 14.97 -23.96 8.78
CA GLU A 82 16.24 -24.03 9.55
C GLU A 82 17.21 -22.94 9.11
N LYS A 83 17.25 -22.63 7.79
CA LYS A 83 18.06 -21.55 7.24
C LYS A 83 17.40 -20.22 7.56
N LYS A 84 17.94 -19.49 8.53
CA LYS A 84 17.39 -18.20 8.96
C LYS A 84 17.75 -17.08 8.01
N ILE A 85 16.84 -16.14 7.83
CA ILE A 85 17.04 -14.86 7.15
C ILE A 85 16.82 -13.72 8.13
N HIS A 86 17.36 -12.55 7.82
CA HIS A 86 17.21 -11.37 8.65
C HIS A 86 16.85 -10.16 7.79
N ILE A 87 15.80 -9.43 8.19
CA ILE A 87 15.34 -8.22 7.52
C ILE A 87 15.51 -7.03 8.44
N THR A 88 16.34 -6.09 8.00
CA THR A 88 16.54 -4.79 8.61
C THR A 88 15.61 -3.77 7.97
N PRO A 89 14.73 -3.08 8.73
CA PRO A 89 13.93 -2.01 8.19
C PRO A 89 14.80 -0.84 7.73
N ARG A 90 14.79 -0.55 6.42
CA ARG A 90 15.49 0.60 5.84
C ARG A 90 14.52 1.76 5.64
N LYS A 91 14.54 2.71 6.57
CA LYS A 91 13.62 3.85 6.59
C LYS A 91 13.95 4.86 5.49
N GLY A 92 12.91 5.26 4.76
CA GLY A 92 12.96 6.35 3.79
C GLY A 92 12.00 7.47 4.18
N GLU A 93 12.53 8.65 4.43
CA GLU A 93 11.76 9.83 4.79
C GLU A 93 11.58 10.74 3.59
N TYR A 94 10.42 11.38 3.48
CA TYR A 94 10.01 12.20 2.34
C TYR A 94 9.37 13.51 2.78
N CYS A 95 9.53 14.54 1.93
CA CYS A 95 8.74 15.74 1.93
C CYS A 95 7.83 15.79 0.70
N LEU A 96 6.53 16.05 0.90
CA LEU A 96 5.57 16.26 -0.18
C LEU A 96 5.22 17.75 -0.25
N LEU A 97 5.35 18.34 -1.44
CA LEU A 97 5.03 19.73 -1.70
C LEU A 97 3.66 19.85 -2.38
N ASP A 98 3.08 21.02 -2.26
CA ASP A 98 1.80 21.39 -2.86
C ASP A 98 1.83 21.25 -4.40
N LYS A 99 0.66 21.15 -5.02
CA LYS A 99 0.51 21.08 -6.49
C LYS A 99 1.07 22.29 -7.22
N THR A 100 1.14 23.45 -6.56
CA THR A 100 1.78 24.65 -7.13
C THR A 100 3.28 24.47 -7.36
N ALA A 101 3.93 23.52 -6.69
CA ALA A 101 5.32 23.13 -6.93
C ALA A 101 5.45 21.97 -7.97
N GLY A 102 4.36 21.38 -8.41
CA GLY A 102 4.37 20.15 -9.21
C GLY A 102 5.12 20.23 -10.52
N ASN A 103 5.11 21.41 -11.15
CA ASN A 103 5.80 21.67 -12.43
C ASN A 103 7.26 22.08 -12.27
N HIS A 104 7.83 22.05 -11.05
CA HIS A 104 9.22 22.45 -10.82
C HIS A 104 10.23 21.57 -11.56
N VAL A 105 9.90 20.28 -11.74
CA VAL A 105 10.63 19.36 -12.61
C VAL A 105 9.64 18.55 -13.45
N SER A 106 10.01 18.24 -14.69
CA SER A 106 9.17 17.46 -15.63
C SER A 106 9.47 15.97 -15.62
N ARG A 107 10.51 15.56 -14.93
CA ARG A 107 11.00 14.17 -14.80
C ARG A 107 11.51 13.91 -13.40
N THR A 108 11.63 12.66 -13.01
CA THR A 108 12.37 12.29 -11.81
C THR A 108 13.85 12.63 -11.98
N ILE A 109 14.39 13.45 -11.09
CA ILE A 109 15.78 13.85 -11.05
C ILE A 109 16.44 13.14 -9.85
N PHE A 110 17.59 12.54 -10.09
CA PHE A 110 18.41 11.92 -9.06
C PHE A 110 19.90 12.03 -9.42
N ALA A 111 20.76 12.00 -8.41
CA ALA A 111 22.21 11.99 -8.58
C ALA A 111 22.67 10.63 -9.13
N LEU A 112 23.91 10.56 -9.58
CA LEU A 112 24.54 9.27 -9.88
C LEU A 112 24.48 8.37 -8.63
N PRO A 113 24.18 7.06 -8.80
CA PRO A 113 24.11 6.15 -7.67
C PRO A 113 25.42 6.10 -6.89
N GLY A 114 25.34 6.21 -5.57
CA GLY A 114 26.45 6.05 -4.64
C GLY A 114 26.34 4.72 -3.88
N LYS A 115 27.14 4.57 -2.82
CA LYS A 115 27.17 3.37 -1.96
C LYS A 115 25.78 2.97 -1.43
N PHE A 116 24.91 3.92 -1.20
CA PHE A 116 23.53 3.72 -0.67
C PHE A 116 22.44 3.89 -1.75
N GLY A 117 22.75 3.57 -3.02
CA GLY A 117 21.83 3.64 -4.14
C GLY A 117 21.68 5.03 -4.74
N LYS A 118 20.47 5.33 -5.24
CA LYS A 118 20.18 6.53 -6.05
C LYS A 118 20.13 7.85 -5.26
N GLY A 119 20.24 7.81 -3.94
CA GLY A 119 20.15 9.00 -3.08
C GLY A 119 18.77 9.63 -3.03
N VAL A 120 18.72 10.93 -2.73
CA VAL A 120 17.46 11.71 -2.66
C VAL A 120 17.02 12.11 -4.06
N LEU A 121 15.76 11.80 -4.39
CA LEU A 121 15.13 12.12 -5.66
C LEU A 121 14.24 13.36 -5.54
N VAL A 122 14.08 14.08 -6.65
CA VAL A 122 13.05 15.10 -6.83
C VAL A 122 12.13 14.63 -7.94
N THR A 123 10.86 14.33 -7.61
CA THR A 123 9.96 13.58 -8.49
C THR A 123 8.61 14.27 -8.60
N PRO A 124 8.10 14.56 -9.81
CA PRO A 124 6.70 14.95 -9.97
C PRO A 124 5.81 13.74 -9.67
N THR A 125 4.62 13.97 -9.11
CA THR A 125 3.65 12.90 -8.86
C THR A 125 2.56 12.87 -9.91
N VAL A 126 1.87 11.74 -10.08
CA VAL A 126 0.74 11.62 -11.03
C VAL A 126 -0.43 12.56 -10.69
N HIS A 127 -0.48 13.07 -9.47
CA HIS A 127 -1.53 13.98 -9.02
C HIS A 127 -1.09 15.45 -8.97
N GLY A 128 0.06 15.76 -9.56
CA GLY A 128 0.56 17.14 -9.72
C GLY A 128 1.29 17.71 -8.49
N ASN A 129 1.63 16.90 -7.51
CA ASN A 129 2.50 17.32 -6.39
C ASN A 129 3.99 17.14 -6.77
N LEU A 130 4.88 17.74 -5.99
CA LEU A 130 6.32 17.45 -6.03
C LEU A 130 6.70 16.64 -4.79
N LEU A 131 7.42 15.55 -4.98
CA LEU A 131 7.90 14.65 -3.93
C LEU A 131 9.42 14.71 -3.85
N ILE A 132 9.96 14.88 -2.65
CA ILE A 132 11.41 14.91 -2.39
C ILE A 132 11.73 13.80 -1.39
N GLY A 133 12.72 13.00 -1.70
CA GLY A 133 13.12 11.83 -0.91
C GLY A 133 13.41 10.64 -1.80
N PRO A 134 13.71 9.47 -1.20
CA PRO A 134 13.78 9.20 0.23
C PRO A 134 15.18 9.41 0.84
N THR A 135 15.26 9.32 2.16
CA THR A 135 16.49 8.91 2.85
C THR A 135 16.68 7.39 2.75
N ALA A 136 17.80 6.90 3.26
CA ALA A 136 18.06 5.47 3.41
C ALA A 136 18.83 5.27 4.73
N THR A 137 18.08 4.93 5.79
CA THR A 137 18.61 4.77 7.15
C THR A 137 18.13 3.44 7.72
N ASP A 138 19.05 2.56 8.07
CA ASP A 138 18.73 1.30 8.70
C ASP A 138 18.37 1.56 10.17
N ILE A 139 17.27 0.96 10.62
CA ILE A 139 16.76 1.10 12.00
C ILE A 139 16.40 -0.25 12.57
N GLY A 140 16.35 -0.36 13.91
CA GLY A 140 15.95 -1.62 14.57
C GLY A 140 14.45 -1.81 14.72
N ASP A 141 13.68 -0.72 14.62
CA ASP A 141 12.23 -0.75 14.86
C ASP A 141 11.44 -0.98 13.58
N LYS A 142 10.79 -2.14 13.48
CA LYS A 142 9.93 -2.52 12.34
C LYS A 142 8.62 -1.71 12.25
N GLU A 143 8.31 -0.89 13.25
CA GLU A 143 7.18 0.05 13.28
C GLU A 143 7.62 1.53 13.16
N GLY A 144 8.91 1.80 13.00
CA GLY A 144 9.52 3.12 13.04
C GLY A 144 9.22 4.01 11.83
N ILE A 145 7.94 4.29 11.56
CA ILE A 145 7.48 5.13 10.43
C ILE A 145 7.38 6.62 10.74
N ASN A 146 7.87 7.07 11.88
CA ASN A 146 7.99 8.49 12.20
C ASN A 146 9.07 9.17 11.35
N THR A 147 8.87 10.44 11.02
CA THR A 147 9.92 11.31 10.46
C THR A 147 10.80 11.90 11.57
N THR A 148 12.04 12.20 11.22
CA THR A 148 13.03 12.79 12.14
C THR A 148 13.53 14.11 11.60
N HIS A 149 14.00 15.01 12.49
CA HIS A 149 14.61 16.27 12.09
C HIS A 149 15.77 16.04 11.13
N ASP A 150 16.70 15.16 11.49
CA ASP A 150 17.91 14.86 10.72
C ASP A 150 17.59 14.26 9.36
N GLY A 151 16.59 13.35 9.29
CA GLY A 151 16.14 12.76 8.05
C GLY A 151 15.54 13.78 7.09
N LEU A 152 14.69 14.67 7.59
CA LEU A 152 14.10 15.75 6.78
C LEU A 152 15.14 16.78 6.34
N GLU A 153 16.08 17.18 7.20
CA GLU A 153 17.20 18.04 6.84
C GLU A 153 18.07 17.41 5.76
N GLN A 154 18.36 16.10 5.88
CA GLN A 154 19.09 15.35 4.85
C GLN A 154 18.35 15.37 3.50
N VAL A 155 17.02 15.18 3.51
CA VAL A 155 16.19 15.24 2.29
C VAL A 155 16.35 16.59 1.60
N LEU A 156 16.21 17.70 2.36
CA LEU A 156 16.27 19.04 1.81
C LEU A 156 17.68 19.40 1.31
N THR A 157 18.70 19.08 2.09
CA THR A 157 20.10 19.38 1.75
C THR A 157 20.55 18.60 0.51
N LYS A 158 20.31 17.28 0.47
CA LYS A 158 20.74 16.44 -0.66
C LYS A 158 19.96 16.74 -1.94
N SER A 159 18.69 17.08 -1.85
CA SER A 159 17.88 17.44 -3.03
C SER A 159 18.39 18.70 -3.73
N SER A 160 18.89 19.69 -2.95
CA SER A 160 19.43 20.94 -3.49
C SER A 160 20.69 20.76 -4.33
N ASN A 161 21.40 19.64 -4.16
CA ASN A 161 22.55 19.29 -5.00
C ASN A 161 22.14 18.91 -6.45
N SER A 162 20.93 18.39 -6.61
CA SER A 162 20.42 17.95 -7.94
C SER A 162 19.50 18.97 -8.59
N VAL A 163 18.72 19.71 -7.79
CA VAL A 163 17.72 20.67 -8.29
C VAL A 163 17.80 21.96 -7.50
N LYS A 164 18.00 23.09 -8.21
CA LYS A 164 18.07 24.41 -7.59
C LYS A 164 16.69 24.99 -7.27
N ASN A 165 16.64 25.90 -6.29
CA ASN A 165 15.48 26.72 -5.94
C ASN A 165 14.19 25.91 -5.65
N ILE A 166 14.33 24.73 -5.04
CA ILE A 166 13.18 23.95 -4.61
C ILE A 166 12.32 24.79 -3.65
N PRO A 167 11.01 24.95 -3.90
CA PRO A 167 10.16 25.81 -3.08
C PRO A 167 9.76 25.16 -1.75
N THR A 168 10.69 25.00 -0.83
CA THR A 168 10.53 24.28 0.45
C THR A 168 9.41 24.84 1.34
N ARG A 169 9.05 26.14 1.19
CA ARG A 169 7.90 26.74 1.89
C ARG A 169 6.55 26.16 1.45
N GLN A 170 6.52 25.39 0.36
CA GLN A 170 5.33 24.71 -0.15
C GLN A 170 5.23 23.24 0.31
N ILE A 171 6.06 22.82 1.26
CA ILE A 171 5.90 21.51 1.90
C ILE A 171 4.59 21.49 2.66
N ILE A 172 3.73 20.53 2.34
CA ILE A 172 2.41 20.35 2.95
C ILE A 172 2.40 19.21 3.96
N THR A 173 3.30 18.24 3.81
CA THR A 173 3.44 17.12 4.75
C THR A 173 4.79 16.41 4.58
N SER A 174 5.18 15.65 5.59
CA SER A 174 6.27 14.69 5.56
C SER A 174 5.77 13.33 6.00
N PHE A 175 6.43 12.27 5.54
CA PHE A 175 6.12 10.89 5.93
C PHE A 175 7.35 10.00 5.76
N ALA A 176 7.31 8.83 6.38
CA ALA A 176 8.32 7.80 6.21
C ALA A 176 7.69 6.46 5.86
N GLY A 177 8.49 5.58 5.26
CA GLY A 177 8.14 4.19 5.00
C GLY A 177 9.37 3.30 5.17
N LEU A 178 9.13 2.02 5.41
CA LEU A 178 10.16 1.02 5.65
C LEU A 178 10.31 0.11 4.43
N ARG A 179 11.54 -0.09 3.99
CA ARG A 179 11.90 -1.12 3.00
C ARG A 179 12.39 -2.35 3.76
N ALA A 180 12.06 -3.51 3.24
CA ALA A 180 12.45 -4.79 3.80
C ALA A 180 13.84 -5.19 3.29
N HIS A 181 14.91 -4.55 3.79
CA HIS A 181 16.28 -4.86 3.38
C HIS A 181 16.73 -6.19 3.99
N GLU A 182 17.12 -7.13 3.14
CA GLU A 182 17.65 -8.44 3.54
C GLU A 182 19.18 -8.44 3.43
N ASP A 183 19.86 -9.16 4.32
CA ASP A 183 21.33 -9.13 4.45
C ASP A 183 22.08 -9.60 3.19
N GLY A 184 21.43 -10.36 2.30
CA GLY A 184 21.99 -10.80 1.01
C GLY A 184 21.88 -9.77 -0.11
N ASP A 185 21.30 -8.58 0.14
CA ASP A 185 21.12 -7.49 -0.83
C ASP A 185 20.29 -7.88 -2.08
N ASP A 186 19.43 -8.92 -2.01
CA ASP A 186 18.56 -9.31 -3.12
C ASP A 186 17.18 -9.81 -2.61
N PHE A 187 16.24 -9.93 -3.52
CA PHE A 187 14.91 -10.47 -3.26
C PHE A 187 14.98 -11.99 -3.10
N ILE A 188 14.31 -12.51 -2.09
CA ILE A 188 14.10 -13.94 -1.89
C ILE A 188 12.72 -14.29 -2.44
N ILE A 189 12.67 -14.88 -3.65
CA ILE A 189 11.41 -15.25 -4.30
C ILE A 189 11.51 -16.73 -4.71
N GLY A 190 10.73 -17.57 -4.06
CA GLY A 190 10.71 -19.00 -4.38
C GLY A 190 10.27 -19.88 -3.21
N GLU A 191 10.20 -21.17 -3.48
CA GLU A 191 9.88 -22.19 -2.47
C GLU A 191 11.12 -22.43 -1.59
N THR A 192 11.05 -22.01 -0.33
CA THR A 192 12.15 -22.14 0.64
C THR A 192 11.96 -23.33 1.56
N GLU A 193 10.72 -23.75 1.78
CA GLU A 193 10.32 -24.99 2.43
C GLU A 193 9.20 -25.64 1.60
N LYS A 194 8.98 -26.94 1.76
CA LYS A 194 7.92 -27.64 1.01
C LYS A 194 6.57 -26.94 1.22
N ASP A 195 5.97 -26.47 0.13
CA ASP A 195 4.69 -25.73 0.12
C ASP A 195 4.69 -24.41 0.90
N PHE A 196 5.90 -23.80 1.06
CA PHE A 196 6.07 -22.48 1.63
C PHE A 196 6.93 -21.63 0.70
N ILE A 197 6.32 -20.60 0.12
CA ILE A 197 6.95 -19.70 -0.85
C ILE A 197 7.22 -18.36 -0.17
N ASP A 198 8.46 -17.93 -0.19
CA ASP A 198 8.82 -16.59 0.25
C ASP A 198 8.76 -15.57 -0.89
N CYS A 199 8.28 -14.39 -0.56
CA CYS A 199 8.42 -13.12 -1.26
C CYS A 199 9.00 -12.13 -0.25
N ALA A 200 10.25 -12.38 0.18
CA ALA A 200 10.94 -11.66 1.25
C ALA A 200 12.06 -10.77 0.71
N GLY A 201 12.58 -9.85 1.52
CA GLY A 201 13.65 -8.95 1.13
C GLY A 201 13.28 -7.97 0.02
N ILE A 202 11.98 -7.78 -0.25
CA ILE A 202 11.52 -6.94 -1.35
C ILE A 202 11.54 -5.48 -0.94
N GLU A 203 12.59 -4.79 -1.36
CA GLU A 203 12.73 -3.35 -1.24
C GLU A 203 12.58 -2.64 -2.62
N SER A 204 13.23 -1.52 -2.87
CA SER A 204 13.17 -0.85 -4.18
C SER A 204 13.96 -1.66 -5.24
N PRO A 205 13.36 -1.98 -6.41
CA PRO A 205 12.11 -1.46 -7.00
C PRO A 205 10.87 -2.36 -6.84
N GLY A 206 10.61 -2.92 -5.68
CA GLY A 206 9.58 -3.94 -5.42
C GLY A 206 8.19 -3.63 -5.98
N LEU A 207 7.70 -2.40 -5.82
CA LEU A 207 6.35 -2.06 -6.29
C LEU A 207 6.21 -2.22 -7.82
N SER A 208 7.21 -1.76 -8.58
CA SER A 208 7.19 -1.91 -10.04
C SER A 208 7.49 -3.34 -10.51
N SER A 209 8.15 -4.14 -9.67
CA SER A 209 8.43 -5.55 -9.90
C SER A 209 7.29 -6.48 -9.46
N ALA A 210 6.36 -5.99 -8.64
CA ALA A 210 5.30 -6.80 -8.04
C ALA A 210 4.47 -7.61 -9.07
N PRO A 211 4.11 -7.10 -10.27
CA PRO A 211 3.42 -7.91 -11.28
C PRO A 211 4.25 -9.11 -11.73
N ALA A 212 5.54 -8.92 -12.03
CA ALA A 212 6.43 -9.99 -12.45
C ALA A 212 6.68 -11.01 -11.33
N ILE A 213 6.80 -10.54 -10.07
CA ILE A 213 6.90 -11.41 -8.90
C ILE A 213 5.64 -12.27 -8.77
N GLY A 214 4.46 -11.67 -8.96
CA GLY A 214 3.19 -12.40 -8.94
C GLY A 214 3.12 -13.48 -10.02
N GLU A 215 3.60 -13.20 -11.24
CA GLU A 215 3.70 -14.19 -12.32
C GLU A 215 4.67 -15.32 -11.96
N MET A 216 5.86 -15.01 -11.41
CA MET A 216 6.84 -16.00 -10.95
C MET A 216 6.24 -16.94 -9.91
N VAL A 217 5.54 -16.41 -8.92
CA VAL A 217 4.87 -17.21 -7.88
C VAL A 217 3.76 -18.08 -8.48
N ALA A 218 2.96 -17.52 -9.38
CA ALA A 218 1.93 -18.28 -10.08
C ALA A 218 2.51 -19.45 -10.90
N ASP A 219 3.66 -19.26 -11.55
CA ASP A 219 4.34 -20.29 -12.31
C ASP A 219 4.93 -21.41 -11.42
N ILE A 220 5.41 -21.07 -10.22
CA ILE A 220 5.81 -22.06 -9.21
C ILE A 220 4.61 -22.92 -8.83
N LEU A 221 3.49 -22.29 -8.52
CA LEU A 221 2.26 -22.99 -8.14
C LEU A 221 1.70 -23.83 -9.29
N LYS A 222 1.70 -23.35 -10.53
CA LYS A 222 1.25 -24.11 -11.72
C LYS A 222 2.06 -25.37 -11.96
N LYS A 223 3.38 -25.33 -11.74
CA LYS A 223 4.26 -26.50 -11.87
C LYS A 223 4.00 -27.55 -10.80
N LYS A 224 3.56 -27.12 -9.62
CA LYS A 224 3.37 -27.99 -8.45
C LYS A 224 1.96 -28.53 -8.34
N TYR A 225 0.99 -27.71 -8.64
CA TYR A 225 -0.43 -28.04 -8.53
C TYR A 225 -1.07 -28.01 -9.92
N ALA A 226 -1.99 -28.92 -10.19
CA ALA A 226 -2.76 -28.94 -11.44
C ALA A 226 -3.79 -27.81 -11.49
N LEU A 227 -3.31 -26.56 -11.42
CA LEU A 227 -4.18 -25.39 -11.45
C LEU A 227 -4.83 -25.23 -12.82
N ARG A 228 -6.12 -24.93 -12.82
CA ARG A 228 -6.91 -24.63 -14.02
C ARG A 228 -7.15 -23.14 -14.11
N GLU A 229 -7.17 -22.63 -15.32
CA GLU A 229 -7.60 -21.26 -15.57
C GLU A 229 -9.07 -21.10 -15.18
N LYS A 230 -9.39 -19.96 -14.61
CA LYS A 230 -10.73 -19.63 -14.19
C LYS A 230 -11.56 -19.19 -15.39
N GLU A 231 -12.63 -19.91 -15.73
CA GLU A 231 -13.48 -19.64 -16.90
C GLU A 231 -14.19 -18.27 -16.80
N ASP A 232 -14.58 -17.88 -15.58
CA ASP A 232 -15.28 -16.63 -15.27
C ASP A 232 -14.33 -15.53 -14.76
N PHE A 233 -13.05 -15.54 -15.16
CA PHE A 233 -12.07 -14.56 -14.69
C PHE A 233 -12.43 -13.13 -15.09
N ILE A 234 -12.52 -12.25 -14.08
CA ILE A 234 -12.78 -10.83 -14.26
C ILE A 234 -11.46 -10.09 -14.44
N SER A 235 -11.08 -9.80 -15.67
CA SER A 235 -9.83 -9.10 -16.01
C SER A 235 -9.91 -7.59 -15.74
N ILE A 236 -11.09 -7.00 -15.85
CA ILE A 236 -11.31 -5.56 -15.70
C ILE A 236 -12.36 -5.30 -14.63
N ARG A 237 -11.99 -4.54 -13.62
CA ARG A 237 -12.90 -4.01 -12.63
C ARG A 237 -13.20 -2.52 -12.85
N LYS A 238 -14.40 -2.07 -12.54
CA LYS A 238 -14.76 -0.66 -12.59
C LYS A 238 -14.11 0.09 -11.41
N GLY A 239 -13.36 1.16 -11.71
CA GLY A 239 -12.82 2.10 -10.74
C GLY A 239 -13.88 3.02 -10.12
N ILE A 240 -13.46 3.86 -9.16
CA ILE A 240 -14.26 5.02 -8.72
C ILE A 240 -14.29 6.02 -9.88
N ALA A 241 -15.43 6.63 -10.13
CA ALA A 241 -15.57 7.61 -11.21
C ALA A 241 -14.70 8.85 -10.90
N ASP A 242 -13.85 9.22 -11.84
CA ASP A 242 -13.05 10.45 -11.76
C ASP A 242 -13.75 11.57 -12.52
N LEU A 243 -14.49 12.42 -11.81
CA LEU A 243 -15.21 13.54 -12.40
C LEU A 243 -14.27 14.58 -13.01
N ASN A 244 -13.01 14.64 -12.56
CA ASN A 244 -12.05 15.61 -13.10
C ASN A 244 -11.61 15.28 -14.54
N SER A 245 -11.71 14.01 -14.93
CA SER A 245 -11.42 13.56 -16.29
C SER A 245 -12.59 13.70 -17.26
N MET A 246 -13.81 14.01 -16.77
CA MET A 246 -15.04 14.12 -17.55
C MET A 246 -15.24 15.53 -18.13
N THR A 247 -15.90 15.63 -19.28
CA THR A 247 -16.45 16.89 -19.79
C THR A 247 -17.54 17.43 -18.85
N ILE A 248 -17.94 18.68 -19.05
CA ILE A 248 -19.01 19.29 -18.22
C ILE A 248 -20.33 18.54 -18.43
N GLU A 249 -20.65 18.16 -19.67
CA GLU A 249 -21.85 17.43 -20.06
C GLU A 249 -21.90 16.04 -19.41
N GLU A 250 -20.81 15.28 -19.50
CA GLU A 250 -20.68 13.96 -18.88
C GLU A 250 -20.79 14.05 -17.36
N ARG A 251 -20.14 15.04 -16.75
CA ARG A 251 -20.22 15.30 -15.31
C ARG A 251 -21.65 15.62 -14.87
N ASN A 252 -22.34 16.50 -15.57
CA ASN A 252 -23.71 16.85 -15.27
C ASN A 252 -24.65 15.65 -15.42
N GLU A 253 -24.44 14.80 -16.41
CA GLU A 253 -25.19 13.56 -16.57
C GLU A 253 -24.93 12.59 -15.41
N TYR A 254 -23.65 12.46 -14.99
CA TYR A 254 -23.27 11.63 -13.88
C TYR A 254 -23.91 12.10 -12.57
N ILE A 255 -23.91 13.41 -12.30
CA ILE A 255 -24.53 14.03 -11.12
C ILE A 255 -26.06 13.86 -11.14
N ARG A 256 -26.72 13.95 -12.30
CA ARG A 256 -28.17 13.70 -12.41
C ARG A 256 -28.53 12.26 -11.98
N ARG A 257 -27.68 11.28 -12.31
CA ARG A 257 -27.87 9.88 -11.91
C ARG A 257 -27.56 9.63 -10.43
N ASN A 258 -26.55 10.31 -9.91
CA ASN A 258 -26.18 10.24 -8.50
C ASN A 258 -25.80 11.62 -7.95
N PRO A 259 -26.77 12.33 -7.32
CA PRO A 259 -26.57 13.69 -6.81
C PRO A 259 -25.43 13.85 -5.80
N ALA A 260 -25.02 12.78 -5.11
CA ALA A 260 -23.89 12.83 -4.19
C ALA A 260 -22.58 13.24 -4.87
N TYR A 261 -22.44 13.00 -6.17
CA TYR A 261 -21.28 13.46 -6.95
C TYR A 261 -21.25 14.97 -7.20
N GLY A 262 -22.38 15.66 -7.00
CA GLY A 262 -22.46 17.12 -7.06
C GLY A 262 -22.04 17.84 -5.79
N ASN A 263 -21.90 17.14 -4.67
CA ASN A 263 -21.55 17.71 -3.38
C ASN A 263 -20.05 17.57 -3.11
N ILE A 264 -19.27 18.68 -3.23
CA ILE A 264 -17.81 18.67 -3.03
C ILE A 264 -17.49 18.73 -1.53
N ILE A 265 -16.85 17.68 -1.03
CA ILE A 265 -16.42 17.53 0.36
C ILE A 265 -14.97 18.03 0.54
N CYS A 266 -14.05 17.58 -0.29
CA CYS A 266 -12.66 18.03 -0.25
C CYS A 266 -12.40 19.05 -1.36
N ARG A 267 -12.34 20.35 -1.01
CA ARG A 267 -12.12 21.43 -1.99
C ARG A 267 -10.70 21.48 -2.54
N CYS A 268 -9.69 21.09 -1.74
CA CYS A 268 -8.29 21.09 -2.18
C CYS A 268 -8.01 20.07 -3.28
N GLU A 269 -8.68 18.92 -3.25
CA GLU A 269 -8.54 17.81 -4.20
C GLU A 269 -9.78 17.63 -5.10
N MET A 270 -10.81 18.49 -4.92
CA MET A 270 -12.08 18.45 -5.65
C MET A 270 -12.80 17.11 -5.59
N VAL A 271 -12.78 16.46 -4.40
CA VAL A 271 -13.41 15.16 -4.19
C VAL A 271 -14.84 15.33 -3.69
N SER A 272 -15.75 14.65 -4.34
CA SER A 272 -17.17 14.66 -4.05
C SER A 272 -17.58 13.66 -2.96
N GLU A 273 -18.78 13.84 -2.41
CA GLU A 273 -19.42 12.88 -1.51
C GLU A 273 -19.64 11.52 -2.19
N GLY A 274 -20.02 11.52 -3.48
CA GLY A 274 -20.22 10.31 -4.26
C GLY A 274 -18.97 9.44 -4.35
N GLU A 275 -17.80 10.05 -4.61
CA GLU A 275 -16.52 9.35 -4.63
C GLU A 275 -16.17 8.74 -3.26
N ILE A 276 -16.46 9.47 -2.17
CA ILE A 276 -16.23 8.97 -0.79
C ILE A 276 -17.14 7.78 -0.49
N ILE A 277 -18.43 7.88 -0.85
CA ILE A 277 -19.40 6.78 -0.68
C ILE A 277 -18.96 5.55 -1.47
N ASP A 278 -18.56 5.72 -2.73
CA ASP A 278 -18.05 4.62 -3.55
C ASP A 278 -16.81 3.98 -2.91
N ALA A 279 -15.89 4.79 -2.42
CA ALA A 279 -14.69 4.28 -1.73
C ALA A 279 -15.02 3.43 -0.48
N ILE A 280 -16.13 3.74 0.21
CA ILE A 280 -16.60 3.01 1.39
C ILE A 280 -17.34 1.73 1.00
N LYS A 281 -18.18 1.78 -0.05
CA LYS A 281 -19.09 0.69 -0.45
C LYS A 281 -18.42 -0.41 -1.28
N ARG A 282 -17.21 -0.21 -1.76
CA ARG A 282 -16.47 -1.25 -2.50
C ARG A 282 -16.25 -2.51 -1.65
N PRO A 283 -16.08 -3.70 -2.25
CA PRO A 283 -15.95 -4.97 -1.52
C PRO A 283 -14.88 -4.95 -0.41
N ILE A 284 -13.71 -4.36 -0.68
CA ILE A 284 -12.65 -4.10 0.30
C ILE A 284 -12.57 -2.61 0.62
N GLY A 285 -13.71 -1.99 0.87
CA GLY A 285 -13.89 -0.56 0.98
C GLY A 285 -13.20 0.09 2.18
N ALA A 286 -13.15 1.41 2.14
CA ALA A 286 -12.58 2.22 3.22
C ALA A 286 -13.36 2.08 4.53
N ARG A 287 -12.63 1.99 5.66
CA ARG A 287 -13.20 1.90 7.01
C ARG A 287 -12.61 2.95 7.97
N SER A 288 -11.78 3.88 7.44
CA SER A 288 -11.12 4.94 8.20
C SER A 288 -10.91 6.16 7.32
N LEU A 289 -10.53 7.29 7.91
CA LEU A 289 -10.20 8.51 7.15
C LEU A 289 -9.06 8.27 6.14
N ASP A 290 -7.99 7.60 6.57
CA ASP A 290 -6.88 7.27 5.67
C ASP A 290 -7.27 6.21 4.62
N GLY A 291 -8.25 5.35 4.92
CA GLY A 291 -8.83 4.45 3.95
C GLY A 291 -9.53 5.19 2.80
N VAL A 292 -10.32 6.22 3.12
CA VAL A 292 -10.94 7.13 2.15
C VAL A 292 -9.88 7.93 1.40
N LYS A 293 -8.95 8.55 2.14
CA LYS A 293 -7.86 9.38 1.61
C LYS A 293 -7.03 8.63 0.55
N ARG A 294 -6.65 7.38 0.81
CA ARG A 294 -5.83 6.57 -0.11
C ARG A 294 -6.58 6.16 -1.38
N ARG A 295 -7.92 6.16 -1.37
CA ARG A 295 -8.76 5.79 -2.52
C ARG A 295 -9.21 6.99 -3.35
N THR A 296 -9.48 8.12 -2.69
CA THR A 296 -10.10 9.30 -3.33
C THR A 296 -9.23 10.54 -3.32
N ARG A 297 -8.16 10.56 -2.51
CA ARG A 297 -7.34 11.73 -2.18
C ARG A 297 -8.00 12.76 -1.26
N ALA A 298 -9.22 12.55 -0.79
CA ALA A 298 -9.83 13.44 0.22
C ALA A 298 -8.90 13.58 1.43
N GLY A 299 -8.47 14.80 1.74
CA GLY A 299 -7.51 15.10 2.81
C GLY A 299 -6.03 15.11 2.42
N MET A 300 -5.67 14.89 1.14
CA MET A 300 -4.28 14.96 0.66
C MET A 300 -3.82 16.34 0.20
N GLY A 301 -4.72 17.31 0.09
CA GLY A 301 -4.38 18.67 -0.35
C GLY A 301 -3.69 19.49 0.72
N ARG A 302 -3.38 20.76 0.39
CA ARG A 302 -2.57 21.67 1.24
C ARG A 302 -3.06 21.84 2.69
N CYS A 303 -4.35 21.70 2.95
CA CYS A 303 -4.90 21.81 4.31
C CYS A 303 -4.74 20.52 5.14
N GLN A 304 -4.26 19.41 4.53
CA GLN A 304 -4.03 18.11 5.17
C GLN A 304 -5.23 17.67 6.03
N ALA A 305 -6.41 17.64 5.40
CA ALA A 305 -7.70 17.26 5.97
C ALA A 305 -8.32 18.24 6.99
N GLY A 306 -7.72 19.40 7.24
CA GLY A 306 -8.17 20.36 8.25
C GLY A 306 -9.63 20.83 8.08
N PHE A 307 -10.18 20.80 6.87
CA PHE A 307 -11.58 21.21 6.61
C PHE A 307 -12.51 20.07 6.24
N CYS A 308 -12.02 19.02 5.58
CA CYS A 308 -12.90 17.95 5.09
C CYS A 308 -13.07 16.77 6.07
N SER A 309 -12.23 16.65 7.10
CA SER A 309 -12.29 15.55 8.07
C SER A 309 -13.66 15.39 8.72
N PRO A 310 -14.31 16.43 9.28
CA PRO A 310 -15.62 16.26 9.95
C PRO A 310 -16.67 15.69 8.99
N ARG A 311 -16.74 16.25 7.77
CA ARG A 311 -17.71 15.77 6.76
C ARG A 311 -17.41 14.36 6.29
N THR A 312 -16.13 14.00 6.15
CA THR A 312 -15.72 12.63 5.80
C THR A 312 -16.07 11.66 6.92
N MET A 313 -15.94 12.06 8.19
CA MET A 313 -16.36 11.26 9.34
C MET A 313 -17.87 11.06 9.37
N GLU A 314 -18.68 12.10 9.13
CA GLU A 314 -20.15 11.99 9.04
C GLU A 314 -20.56 10.98 7.94
N ILE A 315 -19.91 11.01 6.78
CA ILE A 315 -20.17 10.05 5.71
C ILE A 315 -19.79 8.63 6.15
N LEU A 316 -18.61 8.44 6.76
CA LEU A 316 -18.21 7.15 7.30
C LEU A 316 -19.20 6.61 8.34
N VAL A 317 -19.63 7.44 9.28
CA VAL A 317 -20.66 7.10 10.28
C VAL A 317 -21.93 6.61 9.61
N ARG A 318 -22.44 7.36 8.64
CA ARG A 318 -23.67 7.06 7.92
C ARG A 318 -23.57 5.76 7.12
N GLU A 319 -22.51 5.61 6.33
CA GLU A 319 -22.38 4.49 5.40
C GLU A 319 -21.96 3.18 6.09
N LEU A 320 -21.27 3.28 7.24
CA LEU A 320 -20.84 2.11 8.01
C LEU A 320 -21.81 1.74 9.15
N GLY A 321 -22.73 2.63 9.51
CA GLY A 321 -23.57 2.45 10.69
C GLY A 321 -22.79 2.40 12.01
N THR A 322 -21.63 3.06 12.06
CA THR A 322 -20.70 3.01 13.20
C THR A 322 -20.73 4.35 13.93
N PRO A 323 -20.86 4.38 15.27
CA PRO A 323 -20.81 5.63 16.03
C PRO A 323 -19.51 6.40 15.79
N ILE A 324 -19.57 7.74 15.87
CA ILE A 324 -18.49 8.63 15.45
C ILE A 324 -17.20 8.44 16.28
N GLU A 325 -17.32 8.06 17.54
CA GLU A 325 -16.21 7.77 18.46
C GLU A 325 -15.41 6.52 18.07
N TYR A 326 -15.97 5.66 17.21
CA TYR A 326 -15.27 4.48 16.67
C TYR A 326 -14.64 4.75 15.30
N ILE A 327 -14.87 5.91 14.70
CA ILE A 327 -14.19 6.28 13.47
C ILE A 327 -12.73 6.56 13.77
N THR A 328 -11.86 5.88 13.03
CA THR A 328 -10.41 5.98 13.21
C THR A 328 -9.75 6.79 12.10
N LYS A 329 -8.57 7.34 12.40
CA LYS A 329 -7.72 7.95 11.37
C LYS A 329 -7.19 6.90 10.40
N SER A 330 -6.59 5.82 10.90
CA SER A 330 -5.87 4.82 10.09
C SER A 330 -6.16 3.35 10.47
N GLY A 331 -7.21 3.10 11.27
CA GLY A 331 -7.50 1.78 11.85
C GLY A 331 -6.94 1.62 13.26
N GLY A 332 -7.10 0.41 13.83
CA GLY A 332 -6.65 0.09 15.19
C GLY A 332 -7.19 1.05 16.25
N THR A 333 -6.30 1.58 17.08
CA THR A 333 -6.62 2.50 18.19
C THR A 333 -6.56 3.98 17.81
N SER A 334 -6.36 4.32 16.51
CA SER A 334 -6.17 5.70 16.04
C SER A 334 -7.48 6.51 16.00
N ARG A 335 -8.23 6.51 17.11
CA ARG A 335 -9.46 7.29 17.25
C ARG A 335 -9.17 8.79 17.21
N ILE A 336 -10.06 9.55 16.61
CA ILE A 336 -9.95 11.02 16.52
C ILE A 336 -10.72 11.69 17.64
N ILE A 337 -11.87 11.14 17.98
CA ILE A 337 -12.68 11.61 19.10
C ILE A 337 -12.35 10.73 20.31
N VAL A 338 -11.86 11.35 21.34
CA VAL A 338 -11.60 10.76 22.65
C VAL A 338 -12.49 11.51 23.63
N GLY A 339 -13.49 10.82 24.18
CA GLY A 339 -14.41 11.33 25.18
C GLY A 339 -13.93 11.07 26.58
#